data_3c59cf456b8092b0496d4431a40369bc
#
_entry.id   3c59cf456b8092b0496d4431a40369bc
#
_cell.length_a   1.000
_cell.length_b   1.000
_cell.length_c   1.000
_cell.angle_alpha   90.00
_cell.angle_beta   90.00
_cell.angle_gamma   90.00
#
_symmetry.space_group_name_H-M   'P 1'
#
loop_
_entity.id
_entity.type
_entity.pdbx_description
1 polymer ?
#
loop_
_entity_poly.entity_id
_entity_poly.type
_entity_poly.pdbx_seq_one_letter_code
_entity_poly.pdbx_strand_id
1 'polypeptide(L)'
;SPTRALRITEDGNHIREKHSRFATRTAYNSSNESANSKIPFQSAHVNVGGDFSDANDRFTAPVDGDYAFWFHTNVARSGSGSFFATWYKNGSEANSAHGGRMYDQHSGSGWNNLSGCIMLNLSEGDYVEVYNGGQSVNYDGNSYGQFMGWLVG
;
A
#
# COMPACT_ATOMS: atom_id res chain seq x y z
N SER A 1 20.95 -19.32 -16.50
CA SER A 1 21.68 -18.04 -16.65
C SER A 1 21.83 -17.44 -15.25
N PRO A 2 23.05 -17.04 -14.84
CA PRO A 2 23.22 -16.41 -13.54
C PRO A 2 22.42 -15.10 -13.52
N THR A 3 21.51 -14.96 -12.56
CA THR A 3 20.71 -13.77 -12.38
C THR A 3 21.59 -12.70 -11.75
N ARG A 4 21.84 -11.61 -12.47
CA ARG A 4 22.64 -10.50 -11.97
C ARG A 4 21.80 -9.74 -10.93
N ALA A 5 22.32 -9.64 -9.70
CA ALA A 5 21.70 -8.84 -8.66
C ALA A 5 21.87 -7.33 -8.90
N LEU A 6 22.96 -6.95 -9.55
CA LEU A 6 23.30 -5.56 -9.88
C LEU A 6 23.95 -5.50 -11.26
N ARG A 7 23.51 -4.57 -12.09
CA ARG A 7 24.15 -4.20 -13.35
C ARG A 7 24.51 -2.72 -13.34
N ILE A 8 25.71 -2.39 -13.78
CA ILE A 8 26.11 -1.00 -14.06
C ILE A 8 26.09 -0.86 -15.59
N THR A 9 25.39 0.14 -16.11
CA THR A 9 25.36 0.46 -17.54
C THR A 9 26.64 1.19 -17.94
N GLU A 10 26.88 1.33 -19.25
CA GLU A 10 28.01 2.10 -19.78
C GLU A 10 27.98 3.56 -19.32
N ASP A 11 26.77 4.11 -19.11
CA ASP A 11 26.53 5.46 -18.58
C ASP A 11 26.64 5.55 -17.05
N GLY A 12 27.06 4.48 -16.38
CA GLY A 12 27.20 4.45 -14.93
C GLY A 12 25.92 4.27 -14.11
N ASN A 13 24.78 4.00 -14.76
CA ASN A 13 23.54 3.77 -14.03
C ASN A 13 23.54 2.39 -13.36
N HIS A 14 23.11 2.35 -12.09
CA HIS A 14 22.97 1.13 -11.31
C HIS A 14 21.57 0.56 -11.51
N ILE A 15 21.46 -0.62 -12.08
CA ILE A 15 20.21 -1.34 -12.29
C ILE A 15 20.16 -2.56 -11.38
N ARG A 16 19.18 -2.60 -10.50
CA ARG A 16 18.87 -3.75 -9.63
C ARG A 16 17.64 -4.46 -10.19
N GLU A 17 17.84 -5.39 -11.09
CA GLU A 17 16.75 -6.06 -11.84
C GLU A 17 15.78 -6.81 -10.94
N LYS A 18 16.25 -7.33 -9.80
CA LYS A 18 15.46 -8.10 -8.83
C LYS A 18 15.18 -7.37 -7.52
N HIS A 19 15.41 -6.07 -7.49
CA HIS A 19 15.05 -5.28 -6.31
C HIS A 19 13.53 -5.28 -6.12
N SER A 20 13.07 -5.88 -5.04
CA SER A 20 11.65 -6.03 -4.74
C SER A 20 10.95 -4.68 -4.77
N ARG A 21 9.92 -4.57 -5.58
CA ARG A 21 9.05 -3.39 -5.68
C ARG A 21 7.74 -3.73 -6.36
N PHE A 22 6.70 -3.03 -5.96
CA PHE A 22 5.40 -3.16 -6.58
C PHE A 22 4.68 -1.81 -6.67
N ALA A 23 3.71 -1.74 -7.57
CA ALA A 23 2.73 -0.67 -7.63
C ALA A 23 1.41 -1.24 -8.15
N THR A 24 0.34 -0.99 -7.43
CA THR A 24 -1.02 -1.39 -7.77
C THR A 24 -1.99 -0.23 -7.57
N ARG A 25 -3.21 -0.37 -8.05
CA ARG A 25 -4.28 0.61 -7.87
C ARG A 25 -5.31 0.08 -6.89
N THR A 26 -5.94 0.96 -6.11
CA THR A 26 -7.12 0.58 -5.33
C THR A 26 -8.20 0.07 -6.29
N ALA A 27 -8.91 -0.97 -5.89
CA ALA A 27 -10.06 -1.42 -6.66
C ALA A 27 -11.18 -0.38 -6.58
N TYR A 28 -11.88 -0.17 -7.71
CA TYR A 28 -13.09 0.63 -7.67
C TYR A 28 -14.17 -0.11 -6.89
N ASN A 29 -14.71 0.54 -5.90
CA ASN A 29 -15.80 -0.01 -5.12
C ASN A 29 -16.93 1.01 -5.01
N SER A 30 -18.05 0.70 -5.65
CA SER A 30 -19.30 1.46 -5.59
C SER A 30 -20.19 1.06 -4.40
N SER A 31 -19.85 0.01 -3.70
CA SER A 31 -20.61 -0.50 -2.55
C SER A 31 -19.77 -0.42 -1.28
N ASN A 32 -19.92 0.64 -0.55
CA ASN A 32 -19.33 0.90 0.78
C ASN A 32 -18.51 -0.25 1.38
N GLU A 33 -17.19 -0.15 1.29
CA GLU A 33 -16.33 -1.04 2.08
C GLU A 33 -16.60 -0.81 3.57
N SER A 34 -16.75 -1.89 4.29
CA SER A 34 -17.03 -1.85 5.71
C SER A 34 -15.89 -1.20 6.49
N ALA A 35 -16.22 -0.57 7.60
CA ALA A 35 -15.21 -0.14 8.56
C ALA A 35 -14.35 -1.33 9.02
N ASN A 36 -13.07 -1.06 9.25
CA ASN A 36 -12.09 -2.06 9.69
C ASN A 36 -11.89 -3.24 8.73
N SER A 37 -12.13 -3.03 7.44
CA SER A 37 -11.83 -3.99 6.39
C SER A 37 -10.54 -3.67 5.66
N LYS A 38 -9.95 -4.68 5.04
CA LYS A 38 -8.79 -4.49 4.18
C LYS A 38 -9.21 -3.76 2.90
N ILE A 39 -8.37 -2.83 2.46
CA ILE A 39 -8.58 -2.10 1.21
C ILE A 39 -8.27 -3.03 0.04
N PRO A 40 -9.22 -3.21 -0.90
CA PRO A 40 -9.00 -4.07 -2.05
C PRO A 40 -8.15 -3.38 -3.10
N PHE A 41 -7.29 -4.16 -3.77
CA PHE A 41 -6.43 -3.70 -4.85
C PHE A 41 -6.68 -4.46 -6.14
N GLN A 42 -6.33 -3.83 -7.26
CA GLN A 42 -6.29 -4.46 -8.57
C GLN A 42 -4.95 -5.19 -8.77
N SER A 43 -4.85 -5.95 -9.86
CA SER A 43 -3.57 -6.55 -10.25
C SER A 43 -2.48 -5.50 -10.37
N ALA A 44 -1.34 -5.78 -9.77
CA ALA A 44 -0.21 -4.86 -9.78
C ALA A 44 0.34 -4.67 -11.20
N HIS A 45 0.48 -3.41 -11.62
CA HIS A 45 1.08 -3.06 -12.91
C HIS A 45 2.63 -3.01 -12.85
N VAL A 46 3.19 -2.97 -11.65
CA VAL A 46 4.60 -3.26 -11.34
C VAL A 46 4.63 -4.30 -10.25
N ASN A 47 5.33 -5.41 -10.44
CA ASN A 47 5.47 -6.46 -9.42
C ASN A 47 6.77 -7.23 -9.67
N VAL A 48 7.88 -6.60 -9.32
CA VAL A 48 9.22 -7.20 -9.46
C VAL A 48 9.48 -8.10 -8.26
N GLY A 49 9.72 -9.37 -8.52
CA GLY A 49 9.81 -10.41 -7.52
C GLY A 49 8.52 -11.24 -7.40
N GLY A 50 7.37 -10.68 -7.75
CA GLY A 50 6.07 -11.32 -7.52
C GLY A 50 5.61 -11.21 -6.08
N ASP A 51 6.15 -10.24 -5.34
CA ASP A 51 6.01 -10.15 -3.88
C ASP A 51 4.70 -9.49 -3.44
N PHE A 52 3.95 -8.90 -4.39
CA PHE A 52 2.58 -8.42 -4.15
C PHE A 52 1.56 -9.44 -4.69
N SER A 53 0.58 -9.78 -3.85
CA SER A 53 -0.54 -10.66 -4.20
C SER A 53 -1.85 -9.86 -4.26
N ASP A 54 -2.43 -9.74 -5.44
CA ASP A 54 -3.76 -9.15 -5.66
C ASP A 54 -4.87 -10.03 -5.07
N ALA A 55 -4.70 -11.35 -5.06
CA ALA A 55 -5.67 -12.26 -4.44
C ALA A 55 -5.73 -12.10 -2.90
N ASN A 56 -4.67 -11.61 -2.29
CA ASN A 56 -4.57 -11.39 -0.85
C ASN A 56 -4.46 -9.92 -0.48
N ASP A 57 -4.47 -8.99 -1.45
CA ASP A 57 -4.31 -7.54 -1.24
C ASP A 57 -3.16 -7.19 -0.31
N ARG A 58 -1.98 -7.79 -0.53
CA ARG A 58 -0.82 -7.60 0.36
C ARG A 58 0.51 -7.76 -0.33
N PHE A 59 1.50 -7.08 0.21
CA PHE A 59 2.92 -7.28 -0.07
C PHE A 59 3.51 -8.25 0.95
N THR A 60 4.39 -9.17 0.52
CA THR A 60 5.15 -10.06 1.41
C THR A 60 6.64 -9.83 1.16
N ALA A 61 7.39 -9.58 2.24
CA ALA A 61 8.83 -9.32 2.16
C ALA A 61 9.60 -10.58 1.72
N PRO A 62 10.33 -10.55 0.61
CA PRO A 62 11.11 -11.70 0.13
C PRO A 62 12.45 -11.89 0.85
N VAL A 63 12.90 -10.89 1.61
CA VAL A 63 14.13 -10.90 2.39
C VAL A 63 14.00 -9.96 3.59
N ASP A 64 14.85 -10.12 4.58
CA ASP A 64 14.99 -9.13 5.67
C ASP A 64 15.44 -7.79 5.13
N GLY A 65 14.91 -6.69 5.66
CA GLY A 65 15.33 -5.34 5.25
C GLY A 65 14.37 -4.23 5.62
N ASP A 66 14.75 -3.02 5.26
CA ASP A 66 13.90 -1.84 5.40
C ASP A 66 13.12 -1.60 4.12
N TYR A 67 11.81 -1.48 4.26
CA TYR A 67 10.88 -1.29 3.15
C TYR A 67 10.13 0.02 3.30
N ALA A 68 10.04 0.77 2.21
CA ALA A 68 9.21 1.96 2.13
C ALA A 68 7.90 1.64 1.41
N PHE A 69 6.80 2.16 1.96
CA PHE A 69 5.47 2.03 1.38
C PHE A 69 4.82 3.39 1.25
N TRP A 70 4.06 3.55 0.18
CA TRP A 70 3.22 4.71 -0.05
C TRP A 70 1.83 4.29 -0.48
N PHE A 71 0.84 4.95 0.06
CA PHE A 71 -0.55 4.76 -0.29
C PHE A 71 -1.25 6.11 -0.47
N HIS A 72 -2.06 6.21 -1.48
CA HIS A 72 -3.04 7.29 -1.62
C HIS A 72 -4.32 6.76 -2.27
N THR A 73 -5.43 7.40 -1.99
CA THR A 73 -6.71 7.10 -2.64
C THR A 73 -7.71 8.24 -2.45
N ASN A 74 -8.68 8.33 -3.33
CA ASN A 74 -9.88 9.11 -3.07
C ASN A 74 -10.93 8.23 -2.40
N VAL A 75 -11.56 8.79 -1.38
CA VAL A 75 -12.64 8.16 -0.65
C VAL A 75 -13.89 9.04 -0.65
N ALA A 76 -15.04 8.42 -0.87
CA ALA A 76 -16.33 9.08 -0.68
C ALA A 76 -17.03 8.50 0.54
N ARG A 77 -17.65 9.39 1.30
CA ARG A 77 -18.45 9.07 2.48
C ARG A 77 -19.86 9.62 2.36
N SER A 78 -20.79 8.96 3.02
CA SER A 78 -22.15 9.48 3.21
C SER A 78 -22.27 10.03 4.64
N GLY A 79 -21.88 11.27 4.85
CA GLY A 79 -22.05 11.92 6.15
C GLY A 79 -20.77 12.45 6.80
N SER A 80 -20.91 13.07 7.97
CA SER A 80 -19.81 13.59 8.76
C SER A 80 -19.19 12.50 9.64
N GLY A 81 -17.90 12.63 9.92
CA GLY A 81 -17.17 11.75 10.81
C GLY A 81 -15.69 11.62 10.44
N SER A 82 -14.99 10.79 11.18
CA SER A 82 -13.59 10.51 10.91
C SER A 82 -13.43 9.26 10.06
N PHE A 83 -12.54 9.35 9.10
CA PHE A 83 -12.05 8.23 8.30
C PHE A 83 -10.52 8.19 8.39
N PHE A 84 -9.97 7.01 8.42
CA PHE A 84 -8.53 6.83 8.31
C PHE A 84 -8.20 5.53 7.59
N ALA A 85 -7.07 5.50 6.91
CA ALA A 85 -6.43 4.26 6.51
C ALA A 85 -5.21 4.02 7.39
N THR A 86 -4.85 2.76 7.56
CA THR A 86 -3.77 2.37 8.45
C THR A 86 -3.02 1.17 7.90
N TRP A 87 -1.74 1.10 8.25
CA TRP A 87 -0.87 0.02 7.86
C TRP A 87 -0.99 -1.14 8.83
N TYR A 88 -1.05 -2.35 8.29
CA TYR A 88 -1.00 -3.60 9.05
C TYR A 88 0.26 -4.37 8.69
N LYS A 89 0.95 -4.86 9.71
CA LYS A 89 2.05 -5.81 9.57
C LYS A 89 1.60 -7.12 10.24
N ASN A 90 1.62 -8.21 9.48
CA ASN A 90 1.25 -9.55 9.97
C ASN A 90 -0.12 -9.59 10.67
N GLY A 91 -1.10 -8.90 10.09
CA GLY A 91 -2.47 -8.85 10.61
C GLY A 91 -2.68 -7.95 11.83
N SER A 92 -1.68 -7.20 12.25
CA SER A 92 -1.77 -6.25 13.36
C SER A 92 -1.45 -4.83 12.90
N GLU A 93 -2.12 -3.84 13.48
CA GLU A 93 -1.88 -2.44 13.14
C GLU A 93 -0.44 -2.03 13.48
N ALA A 94 0.28 -1.52 12.48
CA ALA A 94 1.68 -1.13 12.59
C ALA A 94 1.90 0.28 13.19
N ASN A 95 0.83 1.01 13.52
CA ASN A 95 0.88 2.43 13.78
C ASN A 95 1.37 2.85 15.16
N SER A 96 1.18 2.01 16.17
CA SER A 96 1.48 2.41 17.56
C SER A 96 2.95 2.80 17.76
N ALA A 97 3.85 2.25 16.95
CA ALA A 97 5.27 2.53 17.00
C ALA A 97 5.77 3.47 15.88
N HIS A 98 5.02 3.65 14.79
CA HIS A 98 5.52 4.27 13.56
C HIS A 98 4.70 5.46 13.05
N GLY A 99 3.58 5.80 13.69
CA GLY A 99 2.79 7.01 13.39
C GLY A 99 2.14 7.04 11.99
N GLY A 100 1.85 5.88 11.42
CA GLY A 100 1.47 5.75 10.01
C GLY A 100 -0.03 5.84 9.69
N ARG A 101 -0.89 6.35 10.57
CA ARG A 101 -2.30 6.58 10.21
C ARG A 101 -2.46 7.73 9.24
N MET A 102 -3.17 7.48 8.17
CA MET A 102 -3.63 8.48 7.21
C MET A 102 -5.03 8.89 7.63
N TYR A 103 -5.16 10.07 8.20
CA TYR A 103 -6.39 10.51 8.84
C TYR A 103 -7.04 11.66 8.09
N ASP A 104 -8.35 11.56 7.90
CA ASP A 104 -9.18 12.63 7.38
C ASP A 104 -10.41 12.85 8.26
N GLN A 105 -10.65 14.11 8.62
CA GLN A 105 -11.84 14.53 9.31
C GLN A 105 -12.60 15.54 8.48
N HIS A 106 -13.71 15.12 7.92
CA HIS A 106 -14.53 15.95 7.05
C HIS A 106 -15.95 16.12 7.59
N SER A 107 -16.48 17.31 7.43
CA SER A 107 -17.89 17.63 7.76
C SER A 107 -18.72 17.62 6.49
N GLY A 108 -19.34 16.51 6.14
CA GLY A 108 -20.24 16.40 5.01
C GLY A 108 -19.99 15.21 4.10
N SER A 109 -20.75 15.14 3.00
CA SER A 109 -20.58 14.16 1.93
C SER A 109 -19.64 14.68 0.85
N GLY A 110 -18.85 13.84 0.24
CA GLY A 110 -17.97 14.20 -0.88
C GLY A 110 -16.75 13.32 -1.00
N TRP A 111 -15.96 13.58 -2.01
CA TRP A 111 -14.69 12.91 -2.25
C TRP A 111 -13.57 13.64 -1.52
N ASN A 112 -12.75 12.89 -0.81
CA ASN A 112 -11.55 13.38 -0.15
C ASN A 112 -10.35 12.54 -0.54
N ASN A 113 -9.19 13.16 -0.58
CA ASN A 113 -7.93 12.47 -0.79
C ASN A 113 -7.31 12.07 0.53
N LEU A 114 -6.86 10.82 0.60
CA LEU A 114 -6.13 10.27 1.71
C LEU A 114 -4.78 9.78 1.21
N SER A 115 -3.70 10.15 1.88
CA SER A 115 -2.36 9.73 1.50
C SER A 115 -1.43 9.61 2.70
N GLY A 116 -0.46 8.71 2.59
CA GLY A 116 0.58 8.56 3.58
C GLY A 116 1.68 7.62 3.12
N CYS A 117 2.78 7.66 3.88
CA CYS A 117 3.92 6.77 3.68
C CYS A 117 4.38 6.21 5.03
N ILE A 118 5.05 5.06 4.98
CA ILE A 118 5.66 4.44 6.14
C ILE A 118 6.94 3.71 5.72
N MET A 119 7.89 3.64 6.63
CA MET A 119 9.04 2.75 6.51
C MET A 119 8.95 1.69 7.61
N LEU A 120 9.09 0.43 7.23
CA LEU A 120 9.03 -0.71 8.13
C LEU A 120 10.24 -1.61 7.96
N ASN A 121 10.83 -2.02 9.07
CA ASN A 121 11.76 -3.13 9.08
C ASN A 121 10.98 -4.44 9.06
N LEU A 122 11.20 -5.26 8.04
CA LEU A 122 10.51 -6.53 7.82
C LEU A 122 11.52 -7.67 7.79
N SER A 123 11.13 -8.79 8.38
CA SER A 123 11.79 -10.07 8.15
C SER A 123 11.22 -10.76 6.92
N GLU A 124 11.99 -11.66 6.32
CA GLU A 124 11.49 -12.53 5.24
C GLU A 124 10.19 -13.22 5.64
N GLY A 125 9.16 -13.11 4.80
CA GLY A 125 7.83 -13.64 5.05
C GLY A 125 6.88 -12.71 5.80
N ASP A 126 7.36 -11.60 6.39
CA ASP A 126 6.48 -10.57 6.93
C ASP A 126 5.64 -9.97 5.82
N TYR A 127 4.37 -9.63 6.10
CA TYR A 127 3.51 -9.02 5.09
C TYR A 127 2.89 -7.71 5.57
N VAL A 128 2.62 -6.83 4.58
CA VAL A 128 2.05 -5.51 4.79
C VAL A 128 0.76 -5.36 3.99
N GLU A 129 -0.25 -4.84 4.65
CA GLU A 129 -1.59 -4.59 4.14
C GLU A 129 -2.01 -3.17 4.50
N VAL A 130 -3.03 -2.63 3.80
CA VAL A 130 -3.66 -1.36 4.15
C VAL A 130 -5.11 -1.63 4.52
N TYR A 131 -5.53 -1.12 5.67
CA TYR A 131 -6.88 -1.27 6.18
C TYR A 131 -7.61 0.06 6.23
N ASN A 132 -8.89 -0.01 5.93
CA ASN A 132 -9.86 1.03 6.20
C ASN A 132 -10.19 1.04 7.70
N GLY A 133 -10.13 2.20 8.33
CA GLY A 133 -10.56 2.40 9.72
C GLY A 133 -11.63 3.46 9.84
N GLY A 134 -12.38 3.44 10.93
CA GLY A 134 -13.42 4.42 11.22
C GLY A 134 -14.75 4.12 10.55
N GLN A 135 -15.05 4.70 9.40
CA GLN A 135 -16.35 4.57 8.71
C GLN A 135 -16.27 3.69 7.47
N SER A 136 -17.43 3.22 7.02
CA SER A 136 -17.59 2.63 5.68
C SER A 136 -17.43 3.71 4.61
N VAL A 137 -16.71 3.40 3.54
CA VAL A 137 -16.39 4.33 2.45
C VAL A 137 -16.43 3.65 1.10
N ASN A 138 -16.58 4.45 0.04
CA ASN A 138 -16.34 4.03 -1.33
C ASN A 138 -14.95 4.49 -1.76
N TYR A 139 -14.26 3.67 -2.51
CA TYR A 139 -12.98 4.02 -3.14
C TYR A 139 -13.19 4.35 -4.61
N ASP A 140 -12.58 5.45 -5.06
CA ASP A 140 -12.42 5.73 -6.48
C ASP A 140 -11.08 5.17 -6.96
N GLY A 141 -11.09 3.89 -7.23
CA GLY A 141 -9.87 3.12 -7.47
C GLY A 141 -9.28 3.22 -8.88
N ASN A 142 -10.07 3.61 -9.88
CA ASN A 142 -9.62 3.47 -11.27
C ASN A 142 -8.48 4.42 -11.66
N SER A 143 -8.44 5.62 -11.09
CA SER A 143 -7.44 6.64 -11.47
C SER A 143 -6.89 7.42 -10.28
N TYR A 144 -7.45 7.26 -9.10
CA TYR A 144 -7.21 8.12 -7.95
C TYR A 144 -6.66 7.39 -6.71
N GLY A 145 -6.28 6.12 -6.86
CA GLY A 145 -5.71 5.38 -5.75
C GLY A 145 -4.56 4.48 -6.16
N GLN A 146 -3.51 4.48 -5.36
CA GLN A 146 -2.33 3.65 -5.59
C GLN A 146 -1.73 3.18 -4.27
N PHE A 147 -1.28 1.93 -4.27
CA PHE A 147 -0.42 1.37 -3.23
C PHE A 147 0.86 0.90 -3.88
N MET A 148 1.99 1.34 -3.36
CA MET A 148 3.30 0.96 -3.84
C MET A 148 4.25 0.73 -2.68
N GLY A 149 5.29 -0.06 -2.94
CA GLY A 149 6.37 -0.28 -1.99
C GLY A 149 7.61 -0.85 -2.66
N TRP A 150 8.73 -0.68 -1.97
CA TRP A 150 10.02 -1.18 -2.43
C TRP A 150 10.97 -1.42 -1.25
N LEU A 151 11.90 -2.34 -1.45
CA LEU A 151 13.04 -2.54 -0.56
C LEU A 151 13.96 -1.30 -0.64
N VAL A 152 14.36 -0.77 0.51
CA VAL A 152 15.31 0.37 0.59
C VAL A 152 16.73 -0.14 0.75
N GLY A 153 16.94 -1.10 1.65
CA GLY A 153 18.24 -1.71 1.93
C GLY A 153 18.20 -2.77 3.01
#